data_4814f13fd19873fca8308bbcea57b8eb
#
_entry.id   4814f13fd19873fca8308bbcea57b8eb
#
_cell.length_a   1.000
_cell.length_b   1.000
_cell.length_c   1.000
_cell.angle_alpha   90.00
_cell.angle_beta   90.00
_cell.angle_gamma   90.00
#
_symmetry.space_group_name_H-M   'P 1'
#
loop_
_entity.id
_entity.type
_entity.pdbx_description
1 polymer ?
#
loop_
_entity_poly.entity_id
_entity_poly.type
_entity_poly.pdbx_seq_one_letter_code
_entity_poly.pdbx_strand_id
1 'polypeptide(L)'
;FGVITIIYDVLGGIRAVIFSDVIQMIILTSVLAYLAYLLIGSAGGLESMLRQIPAERTAALSFRHHGLGDGHDFAFLPMLIGGFFLYVAYYGCDQSQVQRQLCAATQDDNQKILLINGVLRFPLVLLYCLIGAGLSAYAGSHTDFLSTLPLIDDAPNYNMALPVLFSRELPVGMVGLAVVALLAAAMSSLDSVINSLSATTLKDFVKPAMKERIATPAQELWWGRALTVFWGVFALVTAFFVDDIASTVIVAVNKVGSLINGPILGVFLLGLMTKNATGRGARIGFFAGLAVNVFLWAAMPSVSWLWWNVIGLAATMGVGLMTSGQSLSEQELTDLLWSPAFYQNAGFTKSWVPAYWFLGLWTLLLMGVLAVFGTR
;
A
#
# COMPACT_ATOMS: atom_id res chain seq x y z
N PHE A 1 11.58 -16.17 -10.15
CA PHE A 1 10.98 -14.93 -10.72
C PHE A 1 11.81 -13.71 -10.38
N GLY A 2 12.33 -13.54 -9.14
CA GLY A 2 13.10 -12.37 -8.73
C GLY A 2 14.29 -12.04 -9.63
N VAL A 3 15.03 -13.02 -10.10
CA VAL A 3 16.12 -12.81 -11.07
C VAL A 3 15.60 -12.22 -12.38
N ILE A 4 14.46 -12.70 -12.87
CA ILE A 4 13.83 -12.15 -14.10
C ILE A 4 13.43 -10.70 -13.88
N THR A 5 12.85 -10.39 -12.71
CA THR A 5 12.50 -9.01 -12.32
C THR A 5 13.71 -8.09 -12.36
N ILE A 6 14.83 -8.48 -11.75
CA ILE A 6 16.06 -7.70 -11.76
C ILE A 6 16.56 -7.45 -13.20
N ILE A 7 16.52 -8.47 -14.06
CA ILE A 7 17.00 -8.37 -15.44
C ILE A 7 16.21 -7.32 -16.21
N TYR A 8 14.87 -7.37 -16.20
CA TYR A 8 14.10 -6.41 -16.98
C TYR A 8 14.12 -5.01 -16.37
N ASP A 9 14.23 -4.86 -15.04
CA ASP A 9 14.41 -3.59 -14.38
C ASP A 9 15.74 -2.91 -14.77
N VAL A 10 16.83 -3.67 -14.78
CA VAL A 10 18.16 -3.17 -15.21
C VAL A 10 18.14 -2.73 -16.67
N LEU A 11 17.42 -3.44 -17.53
CA LEU A 11 17.37 -3.15 -18.97
C LEU A 11 16.41 -2.02 -19.31
N GLY A 12 15.24 -1.98 -18.71
CA GLY A 12 14.16 -1.09 -19.10
C GLY A 12 13.81 0.02 -18.09
N GLY A 13 14.26 -0.09 -16.84
CA GLY A 13 13.97 0.87 -15.78
C GLY A 13 12.47 1.08 -15.57
N ILE A 14 12.07 2.26 -15.08
CA ILE A 14 10.67 2.58 -14.74
C ILE A 14 9.68 2.38 -15.90
N ARG A 15 10.11 2.52 -17.15
CA ARG A 15 9.23 2.30 -18.30
C ARG A 15 8.84 0.83 -18.45
N ALA A 16 9.80 -0.08 -18.25
CA ALA A 16 9.53 -1.51 -18.28
C ALA A 16 8.63 -1.91 -17.12
N VAL A 17 8.87 -1.36 -15.92
CA VAL A 17 8.02 -1.57 -14.73
C VAL A 17 6.57 -1.19 -15.02
N ILE A 18 6.30 0.03 -15.51
CA ILE A 18 4.94 0.48 -15.80
C ILE A 18 4.27 -0.40 -16.85
N PHE A 19 5.00 -0.81 -17.90
CA PHE A 19 4.43 -1.66 -18.96
C PHE A 19 4.14 -3.07 -18.47
N SER A 20 5.07 -3.68 -17.71
CA SER A 20 4.85 -5.02 -17.12
C SER A 20 3.69 -5.02 -16.12
N ASP A 21 3.58 -3.97 -15.29
CA ASP A 21 2.48 -3.83 -14.32
C ASP A 21 1.09 -3.86 -14.98
N VAL A 22 0.93 -3.21 -16.15
CA VAL A 22 -0.35 -3.22 -16.86
C VAL A 22 -0.72 -4.63 -17.29
N ILE A 23 0.22 -5.38 -17.88
CA ILE A 23 0.00 -6.77 -18.30
C ILE A 23 -0.29 -7.65 -17.08
N GLN A 24 0.50 -7.52 -16.04
CA GLN A 24 0.36 -8.27 -14.80
C GLN A 24 -0.98 -8.00 -14.12
N MET A 25 -1.45 -6.75 -14.09
CA MET A 25 -2.75 -6.38 -13.54
C MET A 25 -3.91 -6.99 -14.34
N ILE A 26 -3.83 -7.01 -15.68
CA ILE A 26 -4.84 -7.64 -16.53
C ILE A 26 -4.92 -9.15 -16.24
N ILE A 27 -3.78 -9.85 -16.21
CA ILE A 27 -3.72 -11.29 -15.92
C ILE A 27 -4.29 -11.56 -14.53
N LEU A 28 -3.80 -10.84 -13.51
CA LEU A 28 -4.24 -11.01 -12.14
C LEU A 28 -5.74 -10.80 -11.98
N THR A 29 -6.27 -9.68 -12.49
CA THR A 29 -7.69 -9.34 -12.36
C THR A 29 -8.58 -10.35 -13.09
N SER A 30 -8.14 -10.85 -14.27
CA SER A 30 -8.88 -11.87 -15.02
C SER A 30 -8.95 -13.20 -14.25
N VAL A 31 -7.83 -13.64 -13.68
CA VAL A 31 -7.80 -14.88 -12.87
C VAL A 31 -8.65 -14.74 -11.61
N LEU A 32 -8.55 -13.60 -10.92
CA LEU A 32 -9.38 -13.35 -9.72
C LEU A 32 -10.87 -13.33 -10.05
N ALA A 33 -11.26 -12.69 -11.15
CA ALA A 33 -12.66 -12.67 -11.60
C ALA A 33 -13.17 -14.10 -11.92
N TYR A 34 -12.34 -14.91 -12.58
CA TYR A 34 -12.67 -16.30 -12.87
C TYR A 34 -12.79 -17.14 -11.59
N LEU A 35 -11.89 -16.98 -10.63
CA LEU A 35 -11.97 -17.65 -9.32
C LEU A 35 -13.23 -17.27 -8.54
N ALA A 36 -13.57 -15.98 -8.49
CA ALA A 36 -14.80 -15.53 -7.86
C ALA A 36 -16.03 -16.16 -8.54
N TYR A 37 -16.06 -16.21 -9.87
CA TYR A 37 -17.11 -16.86 -10.63
C TYR A 37 -17.26 -18.35 -10.27
N LEU A 38 -16.15 -19.09 -10.22
CA LEU A 38 -16.16 -20.50 -9.83
C LEU A 38 -16.66 -20.72 -8.41
N LEU A 39 -16.14 -19.96 -7.44
CA LEU A 39 -16.51 -20.09 -6.03
C LEU A 39 -17.98 -19.71 -5.78
N ILE A 40 -18.49 -18.68 -6.43
CA ILE A 40 -19.90 -18.30 -6.37
C ILE A 40 -20.77 -19.41 -6.98
N GLY A 41 -20.35 -19.99 -8.12
CA GLY A 41 -21.03 -21.08 -8.76
C GLY A 41 -21.07 -22.34 -7.91
N SER A 42 -19.96 -22.74 -7.30
CA SER A 42 -19.88 -23.91 -6.41
C SER A 42 -20.73 -23.80 -5.15
N ALA A 43 -20.94 -22.57 -4.65
CA ALA A 43 -21.79 -22.28 -3.49
C ALA A 43 -23.30 -22.22 -3.83
N GLY A 44 -23.69 -22.35 -5.10
CA GLY A 44 -25.07 -22.23 -5.55
C GLY A 44 -25.55 -20.78 -5.73
N GLY A 45 -24.62 -19.85 -5.97
CA GLY A 45 -24.87 -18.44 -6.20
C GLY A 45 -24.41 -17.54 -5.05
N LEU A 46 -24.37 -16.24 -5.31
CA LEU A 46 -23.84 -15.24 -4.36
C LEU A 46 -24.63 -15.22 -3.04
N GLU A 47 -25.96 -15.28 -3.10
CA GLU A 47 -26.80 -15.26 -1.90
C GLU A 47 -26.56 -16.51 -1.05
N SER A 48 -26.50 -17.69 -1.65
CA SER A 48 -26.21 -18.95 -0.96
C SER A 48 -24.83 -18.92 -0.32
N MET A 49 -23.82 -18.42 -1.03
CA MET A 49 -22.46 -18.24 -0.53
C MET A 49 -22.44 -17.35 0.72
N LEU A 50 -23.09 -16.19 0.67
CA LEU A 50 -23.12 -15.24 1.79
C LEU A 50 -23.87 -15.78 3.01
N ARG A 51 -24.89 -16.61 2.82
CA ARG A 51 -25.61 -17.27 3.92
C ARG A 51 -24.79 -18.34 4.63
N GLN A 52 -23.80 -18.93 3.97
CA GLN A 52 -22.91 -19.94 4.55
C GLN A 52 -21.81 -19.33 5.44
N ILE A 53 -21.62 -18.01 5.38
CA ILE A 53 -20.61 -17.32 6.17
C ILE A 53 -21.23 -16.94 7.52
N PRO A 54 -20.54 -17.21 8.66
CA PRO A 54 -21.03 -16.77 9.97
C PRO A 54 -21.27 -15.25 10.00
N ALA A 55 -22.41 -14.83 10.59
CA ALA A 55 -22.80 -13.41 10.63
C ALA A 55 -21.72 -12.50 11.27
N GLU A 56 -20.96 -13.03 12.22
CA GLU A 56 -19.84 -12.33 12.86
C GLU A 56 -18.71 -11.96 11.89
N ARG A 57 -18.56 -12.71 10.78
CA ARG A 57 -17.54 -12.46 9.75
C ARG A 57 -18.05 -11.61 8.59
N THR A 58 -19.35 -11.37 8.49
CA THR A 58 -19.95 -10.49 7.49
C THR A 58 -20.09 -9.04 7.97
N ALA A 59 -19.96 -8.79 9.27
CA ALA A 59 -19.98 -7.44 9.83
C ALA A 59 -18.76 -6.63 9.38
N ALA A 60 -18.95 -5.83 8.33
CA ALA A 60 -17.87 -5.01 7.75
C ALA A 60 -17.54 -3.77 8.60
N LEU A 61 -18.47 -3.30 9.43
CA LEU A 61 -18.32 -2.10 10.24
C LEU A 61 -18.57 -2.40 11.72
N SER A 62 -17.58 -2.16 12.57
CA SER A 62 -17.70 -2.27 14.02
C SER A 62 -17.64 -0.88 14.66
N PHE A 63 -18.78 -0.42 15.19
CA PHE A 63 -18.88 0.84 15.94
C PHE A 63 -18.72 0.65 17.46
N ARG A 64 -18.60 -0.60 17.93
CA ARG A 64 -18.50 -0.94 19.36
C ARG A 64 -17.10 -0.68 19.93
N HIS A 65 -16.10 -0.68 19.08
CA HIS A 65 -14.70 -0.57 19.45
C HIS A 65 -14.11 0.71 18.87
N HIS A 66 -13.11 1.28 19.57
CA HIS A 66 -12.46 2.53 19.18
C HIS A 66 -10.94 2.38 18.93
N GLY A 67 -10.35 1.21 19.25
CA GLY A 67 -8.94 0.92 19.02
C GLY A 67 -7.94 1.72 19.89
N LEU A 68 -8.42 2.45 20.90
CA LEU A 68 -7.57 3.21 21.82
C LEU A 68 -7.48 2.49 23.16
N GLY A 69 -6.80 1.34 23.18
CA GLY A 69 -6.58 0.57 24.41
C GLY A 69 -7.60 -0.54 24.67
N ASP A 70 -8.52 -0.81 23.74
CA ASP A 70 -9.52 -1.88 23.85
C ASP A 70 -9.07 -3.21 23.21
N GLY A 71 -7.87 -3.25 22.66
CA GLY A 71 -7.28 -4.45 22.05
C GLY A 71 -7.85 -4.83 20.67
N HIS A 72 -8.69 -3.99 20.08
CA HIS A 72 -9.27 -4.22 18.76
C HIS A 72 -8.59 -3.36 17.68
N ASP A 73 -7.84 -4.01 16.81
CA ASP A 73 -7.13 -3.33 15.71
C ASP A 73 -8.11 -2.78 14.66
N PHE A 74 -9.15 -3.55 14.33
CA PHE A 74 -10.06 -3.25 13.23
C PHE A 74 -11.42 -2.81 13.79
N ALA A 75 -11.61 -1.49 13.91
CA ALA A 75 -12.86 -0.86 14.26
C ALA A 75 -13.11 0.33 13.32
N PHE A 76 -14.34 0.86 13.29
CA PHE A 76 -14.72 1.91 12.34
C PHE A 76 -13.82 3.15 12.41
N LEU A 77 -13.59 3.70 13.60
CA LEU A 77 -12.81 4.91 13.77
C LEU A 77 -11.32 4.75 13.42
N PRO A 78 -10.59 3.74 13.93
CA PRO A 78 -9.20 3.55 13.53
C PRO A 78 -9.06 3.25 12.04
N MET A 79 -10.00 2.51 11.43
CA MET A 79 -9.97 2.26 9.98
C MET A 79 -10.26 3.51 9.17
N LEU A 80 -11.22 4.34 9.58
CA LEU A 80 -11.56 5.58 8.87
C LEU A 80 -10.47 6.62 9.01
N ILE A 81 -10.08 6.97 10.23
CA ILE A 81 -9.15 8.06 10.51
C ILE A 81 -7.70 7.58 10.31
N GLY A 82 -7.31 6.51 11.00
CA GLY A 82 -5.95 5.96 10.89
C GLY A 82 -5.65 5.45 9.49
N GLY A 83 -6.62 4.77 8.86
CA GLY A 83 -6.54 4.33 7.47
C GLY A 83 -6.43 5.50 6.48
N PHE A 84 -7.17 6.60 6.70
CA PHE A 84 -7.03 7.82 5.89
C PHE A 84 -5.58 8.34 5.91
N PHE A 85 -5.01 8.57 7.09
CA PHE A 85 -3.64 9.07 7.20
C PHE A 85 -2.60 8.07 6.67
N LEU A 86 -2.80 6.77 6.87
CA LEU A 86 -1.97 5.72 6.27
C LEU A 86 -1.95 5.85 4.74
N TYR A 87 -3.13 5.96 4.11
CA TYR A 87 -3.20 6.06 2.65
C TYR A 87 -2.72 7.41 2.11
N VAL A 88 -2.90 8.51 2.84
CA VAL A 88 -2.29 9.81 2.48
C VAL A 88 -0.77 9.71 2.49
N ALA A 89 -0.18 9.05 3.50
CA ALA A 89 1.26 8.79 3.53
C ALA A 89 1.71 7.88 2.38
N TYR A 90 0.98 6.79 2.13
CA TYR A 90 1.30 5.83 1.09
C TYR A 90 1.28 6.43 -0.32
N TYR A 91 0.24 7.20 -0.67
CA TYR A 91 0.15 7.81 -2.00
C TYR A 91 0.90 9.14 -2.14
N GLY A 92 1.17 9.83 -1.05
CA GLY A 92 1.81 11.15 -1.06
C GLY A 92 3.30 11.14 -0.72
N CYS A 93 3.79 10.16 0.03
CA CYS A 93 5.14 10.15 0.57
C CYS A 93 5.95 8.89 0.22
N ASP A 94 5.29 7.76 -0.10
CA ASP A 94 6.00 6.53 -0.47
C ASP A 94 6.56 6.65 -1.89
N GLN A 95 7.89 6.58 -2.01
CA GLN A 95 8.58 6.71 -3.28
C GLN A 95 8.15 5.66 -4.30
N SER A 96 7.78 4.44 -3.89
CA SER A 96 7.32 3.39 -4.79
C SER A 96 6.01 3.77 -5.52
N GLN A 97 5.16 4.60 -4.88
CA GLN A 97 3.93 5.11 -5.45
C GLN A 97 4.13 6.46 -6.15
N VAL A 98 4.83 7.39 -5.49
CA VAL A 98 5.06 8.75 -5.99
C VAL A 98 5.88 8.73 -7.28
N GLN A 99 6.86 7.84 -7.42
CA GLN A 99 7.68 7.74 -8.63
C GLN A 99 6.84 7.43 -9.88
N ARG A 100 5.80 6.60 -9.77
CA ARG A 100 4.87 6.32 -10.88
C ARG A 100 4.03 7.55 -11.23
N GLN A 101 3.59 8.31 -10.22
CA GLN A 101 2.84 9.55 -10.41
C GLN A 101 3.70 10.62 -11.09
N LEU A 102 4.98 10.71 -10.72
CA LEU A 102 5.94 11.63 -11.34
C LEU A 102 6.27 11.30 -12.81
N CYS A 103 5.92 10.10 -13.30
CA CYS A 103 6.01 9.73 -14.71
C CYS A 103 4.85 10.25 -15.56
N ALA A 104 3.82 10.85 -14.97
CA ALA A 104 2.72 11.46 -15.70
C ALA A 104 3.22 12.64 -16.55
N ALA A 105 2.70 12.78 -17.78
CA ALA A 105 3.12 13.83 -18.69
C ALA A 105 2.66 15.22 -18.24
N THR A 106 1.50 15.29 -17.59
CA THR A 106 0.89 16.54 -17.11
C THR A 106 0.34 16.37 -15.70
N GLN A 107 0.12 17.49 -15.00
CA GLN A 107 -0.54 17.47 -13.69
C GLN A 107 -1.98 16.92 -13.78
N ASP A 108 -2.68 17.23 -14.85
CA ASP A 108 -4.02 16.68 -15.09
C ASP A 108 -4.01 15.15 -15.28
N ASP A 109 -2.98 14.59 -15.89
CA ASP A 109 -2.84 13.13 -16.01
C ASP A 109 -2.54 12.50 -14.68
N ASN A 110 -1.75 13.13 -13.83
CA ASN A 110 -1.53 12.69 -12.46
C ASN A 110 -2.84 12.64 -11.65
N GLN A 111 -3.68 13.68 -11.76
CA GLN A 111 -5.00 13.68 -11.12
C GLN A 111 -5.91 12.58 -11.65
N LYS A 112 -5.87 12.28 -12.95
CA LYS A 112 -6.63 11.15 -13.53
C LYS A 112 -6.16 9.80 -12.95
N ILE A 113 -4.85 9.61 -12.81
CA ILE A 113 -4.27 8.39 -12.22
C ILE A 113 -4.84 8.19 -10.80
N LEU A 114 -4.80 9.23 -9.96
CA LEU A 114 -5.31 9.18 -8.60
C LEU A 114 -6.83 8.95 -8.55
N LEU A 115 -7.60 9.62 -9.41
CA LEU A 115 -9.05 9.45 -9.51
C LEU A 115 -9.43 8.03 -9.91
N ILE A 116 -8.82 7.50 -10.96
CA ILE A 116 -9.07 6.14 -11.46
C ILE A 116 -8.70 5.12 -10.38
N ASN A 117 -7.56 5.30 -9.70
CA ASN A 117 -7.15 4.43 -8.60
C ASN A 117 -8.18 4.45 -7.47
N GLY A 118 -8.64 5.64 -7.04
CA GLY A 118 -9.66 5.78 -5.99
C GLY A 118 -10.97 5.07 -6.33
N VAL A 119 -11.41 5.12 -7.59
CA VAL A 119 -12.65 4.47 -8.04
C VAL A 119 -12.48 2.96 -8.17
N LEU A 120 -11.41 2.50 -8.82
CA LEU A 120 -11.21 1.07 -9.14
C LEU A 120 -10.70 0.26 -7.93
N ARG A 121 -10.17 0.90 -6.91
CA ARG A 121 -9.67 0.22 -5.71
C ARG A 121 -10.76 -0.60 -5.02
N PHE A 122 -11.94 -0.04 -4.87
CA PHE A 122 -13.03 -0.74 -4.17
C PHE A 122 -13.49 -2.01 -4.91
N PRO A 123 -13.84 -1.99 -6.21
CA PRO A 123 -14.19 -3.21 -6.94
C PRO A 123 -13.11 -4.29 -6.85
N LEU A 124 -11.84 -3.91 -6.89
CA LEU A 124 -10.73 -4.85 -6.77
C LEU A 124 -10.66 -5.48 -5.37
N VAL A 125 -10.77 -4.67 -4.31
CA VAL A 125 -10.81 -5.16 -2.93
C VAL A 125 -12.03 -6.04 -2.69
N LEU A 126 -13.20 -5.65 -3.21
CA LEU A 126 -14.42 -6.47 -3.14
C LEU A 126 -14.21 -7.85 -3.78
N LEU A 127 -13.50 -7.90 -4.92
CA LEU A 127 -13.18 -9.15 -5.60
C LEU A 127 -12.31 -10.07 -4.70
N TYR A 128 -11.30 -9.54 -4.02
CA TYR A 128 -10.52 -10.30 -3.02
C TYR A 128 -11.38 -10.81 -1.87
N CYS A 129 -12.27 -9.97 -1.35
CA CYS A 129 -13.19 -10.35 -0.28
C CYS A 129 -14.15 -11.46 -0.72
N LEU A 130 -14.67 -11.38 -1.94
CA LEU A 130 -15.55 -12.41 -2.51
C LEU A 130 -14.84 -13.75 -2.67
N ILE A 131 -13.58 -13.74 -3.08
CA ILE A 131 -12.78 -14.97 -3.16
C ILE A 131 -12.56 -15.57 -1.78
N GLY A 132 -12.21 -14.75 -0.78
CA GLY A 132 -12.05 -15.21 0.61
C GLY A 132 -13.33 -15.78 1.19
N ALA A 133 -14.46 -15.11 0.96
CA ALA A 133 -15.80 -15.56 1.35
C ALA A 133 -16.18 -16.87 0.66
N GLY A 134 -15.96 -16.94 -0.66
CA GLY A 134 -16.20 -18.14 -1.45
C GLY A 134 -15.36 -19.32 -1.01
N LEU A 135 -14.08 -19.09 -0.70
CA LEU A 135 -13.18 -20.13 -0.19
C LEU A 135 -13.66 -20.65 1.18
N SER A 136 -14.15 -19.78 2.06
CA SER A 136 -14.72 -20.18 3.34
C SER A 136 -15.98 -21.03 3.16
N ALA A 137 -16.88 -20.66 2.25
CA ALA A 137 -18.07 -21.42 1.92
C ALA A 137 -17.71 -22.79 1.26
N TYR A 138 -16.74 -22.78 0.36
CA TYR A 138 -16.21 -23.99 -0.27
C TYR A 138 -15.64 -24.96 0.77
N ALA A 139 -14.82 -24.48 1.71
CA ALA A 139 -14.26 -25.28 2.79
C ALA A 139 -15.35 -25.86 3.73
N GLY A 140 -16.43 -25.13 3.94
CA GLY A 140 -17.60 -25.59 4.72
C GLY A 140 -18.39 -26.71 4.04
N SER A 141 -18.50 -26.68 2.70
CA SER A 141 -19.22 -27.68 1.92
C SER A 141 -18.35 -28.90 1.55
N HIS A 142 -17.03 -28.74 1.54
CA HIS A 142 -16.05 -29.81 1.24
C HIS A 142 -15.21 -30.08 2.49
N THR A 143 -15.71 -30.91 3.39
CA THR A 143 -15.11 -31.20 4.71
C THR A 143 -13.71 -31.80 4.63
N ASP A 144 -13.37 -32.47 3.52
CA ASP A 144 -12.05 -33.01 3.23
C ASP A 144 -11.04 -31.93 2.79
N PHE A 145 -11.49 -30.75 2.37
CA PHE A 145 -10.61 -29.69 1.85
C PHE A 145 -9.57 -29.24 2.88
N LEU A 146 -9.99 -28.97 4.10
CA LEU A 146 -9.09 -28.51 5.17
C LEU A 146 -8.05 -29.58 5.54
N SER A 147 -8.39 -30.87 5.44
CA SER A 147 -7.46 -31.97 5.72
C SER A 147 -6.41 -32.16 4.62
N THR A 148 -6.62 -31.59 3.43
CA THR A 148 -5.61 -31.62 2.34
C THR A 148 -4.57 -30.49 2.45
N LEU A 149 -4.80 -29.51 3.35
CA LEU A 149 -3.83 -28.44 3.56
C LEU A 149 -2.60 -28.97 4.30
N PRO A 150 -1.40 -28.54 3.93
CA PRO A 150 -0.19 -28.81 4.73
C PRO A 150 -0.36 -28.27 6.15
N LEU A 151 0.22 -28.95 7.13
CA LEU A 151 0.19 -28.54 8.52
C LEU A 151 1.42 -27.67 8.84
N ILE A 152 1.20 -26.64 9.67
CA ILE A 152 2.24 -25.89 10.38
C ILE A 152 1.85 -25.90 11.85
N ASP A 153 2.73 -26.35 12.73
CA ASP A 153 2.50 -26.46 14.18
C ASP A 153 1.16 -27.17 14.51
N ASP A 154 0.93 -28.31 13.87
CA ASP A 154 -0.28 -29.14 13.98
C ASP A 154 -1.60 -28.46 13.57
N ALA A 155 -1.54 -27.27 12.93
CA ALA A 155 -2.70 -26.58 12.38
C ALA A 155 -2.66 -26.48 10.84
N PRO A 156 -3.82 -26.45 10.16
CA PRO A 156 -3.86 -26.27 8.71
C PRO A 156 -3.21 -24.94 8.29
N ASN A 157 -2.29 -25.03 7.34
CA ASN A 157 -1.68 -23.84 6.74
C ASN A 157 -2.65 -23.17 5.76
N TYR A 158 -3.43 -22.20 6.24
CA TYR A 158 -4.39 -21.46 5.42
C TYR A 158 -3.75 -20.63 4.30
N ASN A 159 -2.44 -20.32 4.36
CA ASN A 159 -1.74 -19.66 3.26
C ASN A 159 -1.68 -20.54 2.00
N MET A 160 -1.78 -21.86 2.16
CA MET A 160 -1.82 -22.82 1.06
C MET A 160 -3.24 -23.08 0.52
N ALA A 161 -4.28 -22.49 1.11
CA ALA A 161 -5.66 -22.76 0.71
C ALA A 161 -5.95 -22.40 -0.76
N LEU A 162 -5.49 -21.24 -1.25
CA LEU A 162 -5.63 -20.87 -2.66
C LEU A 162 -4.80 -21.76 -3.61
N PRO A 163 -3.51 -22.02 -3.39
CA PRO A 163 -2.74 -22.97 -4.21
C PRO A 163 -3.37 -24.36 -4.27
N VAL A 164 -3.84 -24.89 -3.15
CA VAL A 164 -4.53 -26.21 -3.11
C VAL A 164 -5.85 -26.17 -3.88
N LEU A 165 -6.64 -25.09 -3.73
CA LEU A 165 -7.86 -24.90 -4.51
C LEU A 165 -7.56 -24.88 -6.02
N PHE A 166 -6.49 -24.21 -6.44
CA PHE A 166 -6.08 -24.15 -7.86
C PHE A 166 -5.82 -25.56 -8.42
N SER A 167 -5.05 -26.36 -7.70
CA SER A 167 -4.72 -27.72 -8.15
C SER A 167 -5.92 -28.67 -8.17
N ARG A 168 -6.95 -28.37 -7.37
CA ARG A 168 -8.13 -29.21 -7.21
C ARG A 168 -9.26 -28.88 -8.18
N GLU A 169 -9.52 -27.57 -8.37
CA GLU A 169 -10.73 -27.11 -9.06
C GLU A 169 -10.45 -26.48 -10.43
N LEU A 170 -9.22 -26.09 -10.71
CA LEU A 170 -8.93 -25.44 -11.99
C LEU A 170 -8.50 -26.46 -13.06
N PRO A 171 -8.95 -26.29 -14.32
CA PRO A 171 -8.41 -27.02 -15.46
C PRO A 171 -6.90 -26.77 -15.61
N VAL A 172 -6.17 -27.72 -16.18
CA VAL A 172 -4.69 -27.72 -16.28
C VAL A 172 -4.12 -26.38 -16.79
N GLY A 173 -4.67 -25.80 -17.86
CA GLY A 173 -4.21 -24.51 -18.38
C GLY A 173 -4.49 -23.33 -17.44
N MET A 174 -5.60 -23.38 -16.72
CA MET A 174 -5.98 -22.33 -15.76
C MET A 174 -5.14 -22.39 -14.48
N VAL A 175 -4.68 -23.55 -14.06
CA VAL A 175 -3.70 -23.68 -12.96
C VAL A 175 -2.44 -22.92 -13.29
N GLY A 176 -1.88 -23.12 -14.48
CA GLY A 176 -0.70 -22.38 -14.93
C GLY A 176 -0.92 -20.87 -14.96
N LEU A 177 -2.07 -20.41 -15.46
CA LEU A 177 -2.43 -18.99 -15.49
C LEU A 177 -2.60 -18.40 -14.08
N ALA A 178 -3.17 -19.16 -13.14
CA ALA A 178 -3.31 -18.74 -11.74
C ALA A 178 -1.94 -18.61 -11.05
N VAL A 179 -1.01 -19.54 -11.29
CA VAL A 179 0.37 -19.43 -10.80
C VAL A 179 1.06 -18.21 -11.40
N VAL A 180 0.91 -17.96 -12.71
CA VAL A 180 1.44 -16.74 -13.36
C VAL A 180 0.84 -15.48 -12.74
N ALA A 181 -0.45 -15.47 -12.40
CA ALA A 181 -1.09 -14.32 -11.75
C ALA A 181 -0.51 -14.04 -10.35
N LEU A 182 -0.25 -15.08 -9.55
CA LEU A 182 0.42 -14.92 -8.25
C LEU A 182 1.84 -14.37 -8.39
N LEU A 183 2.60 -14.94 -9.34
CA LEU A 183 3.96 -14.44 -9.62
C LEU A 183 3.94 -13.00 -10.14
N ALA A 184 2.97 -12.65 -11.00
CA ALA A 184 2.78 -11.30 -11.50
C ALA A 184 2.51 -10.29 -10.37
N ALA A 185 1.66 -10.65 -9.40
CA ALA A 185 1.41 -9.81 -8.23
C ALA A 185 2.67 -9.57 -7.39
N ALA A 186 3.47 -10.62 -7.18
CA ALA A 186 4.74 -10.51 -6.46
C ALA A 186 5.77 -9.67 -7.23
N MET A 187 5.87 -9.86 -8.56
CA MET A 187 6.81 -9.13 -9.42
C MET A 187 6.51 -7.63 -9.45
N SER A 188 5.22 -7.23 -9.58
CA SER A 188 4.82 -5.82 -9.63
C SER A 188 5.14 -5.04 -8.37
N SER A 189 5.18 -5.70 -7.23
CA SER A 189 5.60 -5.08 -5.98
C SER A 189 7.12 -4.99 -5.87
N LEU A 190 7.82 -6.06 -6.24
CA LEU A 190 9.27 -6.15 -6.15
C LEU A 190 9.98 -5.16 -7.06
N ASP A 191 9.58 -5.07 -8.33
CA ASP A 191 10.18 -4.16 -9.32
C ASP A 191 10.04 -2.69 -8.92
N SER A 192 8.87 -2.32 -8.39
CA SER A 192 8.61 -0.95 -7.92
C SER A 192 9.51 -0.57 -6.75
N VAL A 193 9.68 -1.47 -5.80
CA VAL A 193 10.55 -1.26 -4.62
C VAL A 193 12.01 -1.16 -5.05
N ILE A 194 12.50 -2.10 -5.86
CA ILE A 194 13.89 -2.08 -6.37
C ILE A 194 14.18 -0.79 -7.12
N ASN A 195 13.26 -0.38 -8.01
CA ASN A 195 13.44 0.84 -8.82
C ASN A 195 13.45 2.09 -7.94
N SER A 196 12.55 2.17 -6.95
CA SER A 196 12.47 3.29 -6.01
C SER A 196 13.71 3.41 -5.14
N LEU A 197 14.17 2.30 -4.56
CA LEU A 197 15.37 2.26 -3.74
C LEU A 197 16.61 2.67 -4.56
N SER A 198 16.71 2.17 -5.80
CA SER A 198 17.81 2.51 -6.70
C SER A 198 17.82 3.99 -7.06
N ALA A 199 16.67 4.54 -7.42
CA ALA A 199 16.52 5.95 -7.78
C ALA A 199 16.82 6.88 -6.60
N THR A 200 16.30 6.59 -5.41
CA THR A 200 16.55 7.35 -4.20
C THR A 200 18.01 7.27 -3.77
N THR A 201 18.59 6.06 -3.77
CA THR A 201 20.01 5.89 -3.43
C THR A 201 20.91 6.67 -4.39
N LEU A 202 20.61 6.62 -5.68
CA LEU A 202 21.39 7.38 -6.68
C LEU A 202 21.27 8.88 -6.46
N LYS A 203 20.03 9.39 -6.33
CA LYS A 203 19.76 10.83 -6.25
C LYS A 203 20.24 11.47 -4.94
N ASP A 204 19.93 10.81 -3.82
CA ASP A 204 20.05 11.44 -2.50
C ASP A 204 21.39 11.12 -1.81
N PHE A 205 22.06 10.02 -2.21
CA PHE A 205 23.32 9.60 -1.59
C PHE A 205 24.48 9.60 -2.58
N VAL A 206 24.37 8.90 -3.69
CA VAL A 206 25.53 8.70 -4.59
C VAL A 206 25.87 9.98 -5.35
N LYS A 207 24.89 10.68 -5.94
CA LYS A 207 25.14 11.94 -6.65
C LYS A 207 25.73 13.03 -5.75
N PRO A 208 25.20 13.31 -4.55
CA PRO A 208 25.80 14.30 -3.65
C PRO A 208 27.21 13.94 -3.19
N ALA A 209 27.48 12.64 -2.96
CA ALA A 209 28.78 12.17 -2.51
C ALA A 209 29.85 12.15 -3.63
N MET A 210 29.41 11.95 -4.87
CA MET A 210 30.32 11.76 -6.02
C MET A 210 30.16 12.85 -7.10
N LYS A 211 29.92 14.09 -6.71
CA LYS A 211 29.61 15.24 -7.61
C LYS A 211 30.45 15.33 -8.86
N GLU A 212 31.76 15.08 -8.75
CA GLU A 212 32.71 15.16 -9.86
C GLU A 212 32.85 13.87 -10.68
N ARG A 213 32.40 12.72 -10.12
CA ARG A 213 32.59 11.41 -10.77
C ARG A 213 31.38 10.96 -11.59
N ILE A 214 30.22 11.59 -11.40
CA ILE A 214 29.01 11.32 -12.17
C ILE A 214 28.67 12.58 -12.98
N ALA A 215 29.46 12.82 -13.99
CA ALA A 215 29.32 14.00 -14.85
C ALA A 215 28.56 13.74 -16.15
N THR A 216 28.39 12.47 -16.53
CA THR A 216 27.74 12.09 -17.80
C THR A 216 26.46 11.25 -17.60
N PRO A 217 25.49 11.37 -18.52
CA PRO A 217 24.28 10.53 -18.49
C PRO A 217 24.59 9.03 -18.53
N ALA A 218 25.67 8.63 -19.21
CA ALA A 218 26.07 7.23 -19.27
C ALA A 218 26.53 6.68 -17.91
N GLN A 219 27.30 7.50 -17.16
CA GLN A 219 27.70 7.14 -15.79
C GLN A 219 26.52 7.08 -14.85
N GLU A 220 25.57 8.00 -14.96
CA GLU A 220 24.33 7.97 -14.17
C GLU A 220 23.53 6.71 -14.45
N LEU A 221 23.38 6.33 -15.71
CA LEU A 221 22.71 5.11 -16.12
C LEU A 221 23.41 3.85 -15.57
N TRP A 222 24.76 3.83 -15.62
CA TRP A 222 25.54 2.71 -15.09
C TRP A 222 25.35 2.55 -13.58
N TRP A 223 25.44 3.65 -12.83
CA TRP A 223 25.19 3.65 -11.38
C TRP A 223 23.75 3.24 -11.05
N GLY A 224 22.76 3.74 -11.79
CA GLY A 224 21.38 3.32 -11.64
C GLY A 224 21.21 1.81 -11.79
N ARG A 225 21.77 1.23 -12.85
CA ARG A 225 21.76 -0.22 -13.10
C ARG A 225 22.48 -1.03 -12.02
N ALA A 226 23.65 -0.57 -11.57
CA ALA A 226 24.40 -1.23 -10.51
C ALA A 226 23.60 -1.23 -9.18
N LEU A 227 22.93 -0.13 -8.85
CA LEU A 227 22.08 -0.03 -7.67
C LEU A 227 20.81 -0.90 -7.80
N THR A 228 20.24 -1.00 -9.00
CA THR A 228 19.11 -1.93 -9.25
C THR A 228 19.53 -3.38 -9.00
N VAL A 229 20.71 -3.80 -9.47
CA VAL A 229 21.24 -5.13 -9.15
C VAL A 229 21.49 -5.28 -7.65
N PHE A 230 22.11 -4.31 -7.01
CA PHE A 230 22.39 -4.35 -5.57
C PHE A 230 21.12 -4.52 -4.74
N TRP A 231 20.12 -3.66 -4.95
CA TRP A 231 18.86 -3.73 -4.21
C TRP A 231 18.03 -4.98 -4.56
N GLY A 232 18.09 -5.42 -5.82
CA GLY A 232 17.44 -6.66 -6.24
C GLY A 232 18.06 -7.90 -5.59
N VAL A 233 19.38 -8.00 -5.54
CA VAL A 233 20.07 -9.09 -4.83
C VAL A 233 19.79 -9.01 -3.33
N PHE A 234 19.83 -7.82 -2.74
CA PHE A 234 19.48 -7.62 -1.34
C PHE A 234 18.07 -8.13 -1.01
N ALA A 235 17.08 -7.77 -1.84
CA ALA A 235 15.70 -8.24 -1.67
C ALA A 235 15.58 -9.77 -1.80
N LEU A 236 16.28 -10.37 -2.77
CA LEU A 236 16.30 -11.83 -2.93
C LEU A 236 16.92 -12.54 -1.74
N VAL A 237 18.05 -12.03 -1.23
CA VAL A 237 18.70 -12.61 -0.04
C VAL A 237 17.79 -12.48 1.18
N THR A 238 17.19 -11.30 1.38
CA THR A 238 16.29 -11.07 2.53
C THR A 238 15.06 -11.99 2.49
N ALA A 239 14.56 -12.31 1.29
CA ALA A 239 13.40 -13.19 1.13
C ALA A 239 13.59 -14.58 1.73
N PHE A 240 14.83 -15.08 1.84
CA PHE A 240 15.12 -16.37 2.48
C PHE A 240 15.02 -16.35 4.01
N PHE A 241 14.97 -15.15 4.62
CA PHE A 241 14.91 -14.98 6.07
C PHE A 241 13.53 -14.51 6.57
N VAL A 242 12.55 -14.33 5.67
CA VAL A 242 11.24 -13.75 6.03
C VAL A 242 10.31 -14.79 6.67
N ASP A 243 10.45 -16.06 6.36
CA ASP A 243 9.56 -17.13 6.85
C ASP A 243 9.54 -17.23 8.39
N ASP A 244 10.63 -16.81 9.05
CA ASP A 244 10.76 -16.83 10.52
C ASP A 244 10.09 -15.64 11.22
N ILE A 245 9.56 -14.64 10.48
CA ILE A 245 9.21 -13.34 11.08
C ILE A 245 7.74 -13.23 11.50
N ALA A 246 6.78 -13.90 10.87
CA ALA A 246 5.38 -13.80 11.29
C ALA A 246 4.42 -14.84 10.66
N SER A 247 3.52 -15.35 11.49
CA SER A 247 2.38 -16.19 11.10
C SER A 247 1.34 -15.49 10.22
N THR A 248 1.30 -14.14 10.24
CA THR A 248 0.38 -13.32 9.44
C THR A 248 1.13 -12.14 8.83
N VAL A 249 1.76 -12.38 7.70
CA VAL A 249 2.64 -11.42 7.00
C VAL A 249 1.97 -10.08 6.72
N ILE A 250 0.69 -10.07 6.31
CA ILE A 250 -0.03 -8.84 5.95
C ILE A 250 -0.15 -7.88 7.13
N VAL A 251 -0.49 -8.36 8.31
CA VAL A 251 -0.64 -7.53 9.52
C VAL A 251 0.73 -7.03 9.99
N ALA A 252 1.74 -7.89 9.99
CA ALA A 252 3.09 -7.52 10.41
C ALA A 252 3.69 -6.41 9.54
N VAL A 253 3.59 -6.54 8.21
CA VAL A 253 4.10 -5.52 7.27
C VAL A 253 3.38 -4.18 7.45
N ASN A 254 2.06 -4.20 7.63
CA ASN A 254 1.29 -2.96 7.86
C ASN A 254 1.60 -2.33 9.22
N LYS A 255 1.81 -3.12 10.27
CA LYS A 255 2.26 -2.61 11.59
C LYS A 255 3.62 -1.92 11.49
N VAL A 256 4.60 -2.58 10.85
CA VAL A 256 5.94 -1.99 10.64
C VAL A 256 5.84 -0.72 9.78
N GLY A 257 5.05 -0.73 8.70
CA GLY A 257 4.79 0.45 7.88
C GLY A 257 4.19 1.60 8.70
N SER A 258 3.23 1.32 9.57
CA SER A 258 2.56 2.34 10.39
C SER A 258 3.45 2.98 11.46
N LEU A 259 4.57 2.34 11.85
CA LEU A 259 5.57 2.99 12.70
C LEU A 259 6.16 4.24 12.03
N ILE A 260 6.31 4.20 10.70
CA ILE A 260 7.08 5.18 9.94
C ILE A 260 6.17 6.11 9.11
N ASN A 261 5.04 5.61 8.60
CA ASN A 261 4.16 6.35 7.68
C ASN A 261 3.66 7.67 8.29
N GLY A 262 3.18 7.66 9.54
CA GLY A 262 2.75 8.88 10.23
C GLY A 262 3.86 9.91 10.38
N PRO A 263 5.02 9.55 10.95
CA PRO A 263 6.19 10.43 11.02
C PRO A 263 6.68 10.97 9.68
N ILE A 264 6.74 10.16 8.61
CA ILE A 264 7.11 10.63 7.28
C ILE A 264 6.11 11.66 6.78
N LEU A 265 4.81 11.35 6.85
CA LEU A 265 3.76 12.30 6.45
C LEU A 265 3.88 13.60 7.23
N GLY A 266 4.21 13.53 8.53
CA GLY A 266 4.44 14.71 9.38
C GLY A 266 5.56 15.60 8.86
N VAL A 267 6.68 15.04 8.40
CA VAL A 267 7.77 15.79 7.78
C VAL A 267 7.31 16.50 6.49
N PHE A 268 6.57 15.80 5.63
CA PHE A 268 6.04 16.39 4.40
C PHE A 268 5.05 17.52 4.69
N LEU A 269 4.13 17.32 5.63
CA LEU A 269 3.16 18.37 5.99
C LEU A 269 3.83 19.55 6.69
N LEU A 270 4.87 19.36 7.49
CA LEU A 270 5.67 20.47 8.03
C LEU A 270 6.22 21.34 6.90
N GLY A 271 6.81 20.72 5.85
CA GLY A 271 7.36 21.46 4.73
C GLY A 271 6.32 22.14 3.84
N LEU A 272 5.14 21.52 3.65
CA LEU A 272 4.12 22.02 2.73
C LEU A 272 3.16 23.02 3.37
N MET A 273 2.89 22.90 4.69
CA MET A 273 1.81 23.64 5.34
C MET A 273 2.29 24.65 6.39
N THR A 274 3.58 24.65 6.74
CA THR A 274 4.04 25.50 7.84
C THR A 274 5.16 26.44 7.43
N LYS A 275 5.02 27.72 7.81
CA LYS A 275 5.97 28.80 7.47
C LYS A 275 7.27 28.73 8.26
N ASN A 276 7.25 28.07 9.42
CA ASN A 276 8.32 28.13 10.40
C ASN A 276 9.13 26.82 10.49
N ALA A 277 8.79 25.81 9.66
CA ALA A 277 9.49 24.54 9.70
C ALA A 277 10.91 24.65 9.18
N THR A 278 11.85 24.09 9.92
CA THR A 278 13.25 24.00 9.51
C THR A 278 13.65 22.53 9.33
N GLY A 279 14.70 22.28 8.52
CA GLY A 279 15.22 20.92 8.34
C GLY A 279 15.72 20.28 9.65
N ARG A 280 16.13 21.11 10.64
CA ARG A 280 16.45 20.63 11.99
C ARG A 280 15.20 20.19 12.73
N GLY A 281 14.15 21.04 12.72
CA GLY A 281 12.87 20.73 13.35
C GLY A 281 12.22 19.48 12.74
N ALA A 282 12.22 19.36 11.43
CA ALA A 282 11.70 18.18 10.73
C ALA A 282 12.42 16.88 11.14
N ARG A 283 13.75 16.89 11.27
CA ARG A 283 14.53 15.72 11.73
C ARG A 283 14.20 15.36 13.18
N ILE A 284 14.20 16.34 14.10
CA ILE A 284 13.88 16.09 15.50
C ILE A 284 12.43 15.59 15.63
N GLY A 285 11.50 16.24 14.94
CA GLY A 285 10.11 15.82 14.88
C GLY A 285 9.92 14.40 14.38
N PHE A 286 10.62 14.02 13.29
CA PHE A 286 10.56 12.66 12.74
C PHE A 286 10.97 11.61 13.77
N PHE A 287 12.12 11.78 14.42
CA PHE A 287 12.58 10.84 15.43
C PHE A 287 11.69 10.83 16.67
N ALA A 288 11.11 11.97 17.06
CA ALA A 288 10.12 12.02 18.14
C ALA A 288 8.86 11.23 17.79
N GLY A 289 8.30 11.42 16.59
CA GLY A 289 7.13 10.65 16.14
C GLY A 289 7.41 9.15 16.04
N LEU A 290 8.57 8.79 15.50
CA LEU A 290 9.01 7.39 15.47
C LEU A 290 9.16 6.80 16.87
N ALA A 291 9.78 7.53 17.80
CA ALA A 291 9.94 7.09 19.18
C ALA A 291 8.59 6.88 19.90
N VAL A 292 7.63 7.78 19.67
CA VAL A 292 6.26 7.64 20.18
C VAL A 292 5.60 6.38 19.62
N ASN A 293 5.70 6.11 18.32
CA ASN A 293 5.12 4.92 17.72
C ASN A 293 5.78 3.63 18.22
N VAL A 294 7.11 3.61 18.38
CA VAL A 294 7.84 2.48 18.97
C VAL A 294 7.42 2.26 20.42
N PHE A 295 7.22 3.33 21.19
CA PHE A 295 6.70 3.25 22.55
C PHE A 295 5.27 2.66 22.58
N LEU A 296 4.38 3.10 21.70
CA LEU A 296 3.04 2.53 21.58
C LEU A 296 3.08 1.03 21.24
N TRP A 297 3.93 0.65 20.33
CA TRP A 297 4.12 -0.76 19.96
C TRP A 297 4.61 -1.62 21.13
N ALA A 298 5.60 -1.13 21.86
CA ALA A 298 6.25 -1.91 22.93
C ALA A 298 5.47 -1.89 24.24
N ALA A 299 4.91 -0.73 24.64
CA ALA A 299 4.31 -0.50 25.95
C ALA A 299 2.78 -0.51 25.96
N MET A 300 2.13 -0.29 24.79
CA MET A 300 0.68 -0.18 24.66
C MET A 300 0.14 -1.01 23.48
N PRO A 301 0.38 -2.34 23.44
CA PRO A 301 -0.03 -3.20 22.32
C PRO A 301 -1.54 -3.27 22.09
N SER A 302 -2.35 -2.85 23.08
CA SER A 302 -3.80 -2.74 23.00
C SER A 302 -4.29 -1.54 22.16
N VAL A 303 -3.40 -0.58 21.83
CA VAL A 303 -3.70 0.53 20.91
C VAL A 303 -3.52 0.05 19.49
N SER A 304 -4.59 0.16 18.68
CA SER A 304 -4.56 -0.21 17.26
C SER A 304 -3.43 0.48 16.52
N TRP A 305 -2.69 -0.30 15.74
CA TRP A 305 -1.59 0.18 14.90
C TRP A 305 -2.04 1.20 13.83
N LEU A 306 -3.31 1.22 13.50
CA LEU A 306 -3.89 2.25 12.61
C LEU A 306 -3.78 3.65 13.23
N TRP A 307 -3.97 3.79 14.56
CA TRP A 307 -3.80 5.05 15.27
C TRP A 307 -2.35 5.55 15.30
N TRP A 308 -1.36 4.68 15.15
CA TRP A 308 0.05 5.10 15.12
C TRP A 308 0.34 6.07 13.97
N ASN A 309 -0.40 5.97 12.84
CA ASN A 309 -0.28 6.91 11.73
C ASN A 309 -0.68 8.33 12.14
N VAL A 310 -1.73 8.46 12.96
CA VAL A 310 -2.23 9.76 13.44
C VAL A 310 -1.36 10.31 14.57
N ILE A 311 -1.05 9.46 15.55
CA ILE A 311 -0.29 9.86 16.74
C ILE A 311 1.15 10.21 16.35
N GLY A 312 1.79 9.39 15.53
CA GLY A 312 3.14 9.64 15.02
C GLY A 312 3.22 10.91 14.16
N LEU A 313 2.20 11.16 13.32
CA LEU A 313 2.04 12.41 12.57
C LEU A 313 1.97 13.62 13.51
N ALA A 314 1.06 13.57 14.49
CA ALA A 314 0.84 14.68 15.42
C ALA A 314 2.09 14.98 16.27
N ALA A 315 2.77 13.92 16.75
CA ALA A 315 4.02 14.05 17.49
C ALA A 315 5.14 14.66 16.62
N THR A 316 5.27 14.20 15.36
CA THR A 316 6.26 14.74 14.42
C THR A 316 6.00 16.23 14.13
N MET A 317 4.77 16.60 13.84
CA MET A 317 4.41 18.00 13.57
C MET A 317 4.58 18.86 14.82
N GLY A 318 4.08 18.43 15.98
CA GLY A 318 4.16 19.19 17.23
C GLY A 318 5.62 19.45 17.66
N VAL A 319 6.42 18.42 17.76
CA VAL A 319 7.84 18.55 18.13
C VAL A 319 8.63 19.27 17.04
N GLY A 320 8.35 18.98 15.78
CA GLY A 320 8.98 19.64 14.64
C GLY A 320 8.79 21.16 14.65
N LEU A 321 7.59 21.64 14.93
CA LEU A 321 7.29 23.08 15.06
C LEU A 321 7.94 23.68 16.29
N MET A 322 7.89 23.02 17.44
CA MET A 322 8.49 23.51 18.70
C MET A 322 10.01 23.66 18.60
N THR A 323 10.67 22.83 17.79
CA THR A 323 12.13 22.84 17.60
C THR A 323 12.57 23.63 16.38
N SER A 324 11.65 24.21 15.65
CA SER A 324 11.90 25.09 14.50
C SER A 324 11.99 26.55 14.98
N GLY A 325 13.03 27.26 14.58
CA GLY A 325 13.33 28.60 15.12
C GLY A 325 13.46 29.74 14.11
N GLN A 326 13.25 29.50 12.83
CA GLN A 326 13.35 30.52 11.78
C GLN A 326 12.18 30.46 10.81
N SER A 327 11.59 31.61 10.47
CA SER A 327 10.68 31.74 9.35
C SER A 327 11.47 31.92 8.06
N LEU A 328 11.04 31.24 6.99
CA LEU A 328 11.48 31.51 5.62
C LEU A 328 11.10 32.95 5.21
N SER A 329 11.83 33.50 4.24
CA SER A 329 11.48 34.78 3.63
C SER A 329 10.12 34.68 2.90
N GLU A 330 9.40 35.79 2.76
CA GLU A 330 8.08 35.77 2.10
C GLU A 330 8.13 35.28 0.65
N GLN A 331 9.22 35.45 -0.07
CA GLN A 331 9.40 34.97 -1.43
C GLN A 331 9.56 33.43 -1.49
N GLU A 332 10.34 32.85 -0.58
CA GLU A 332 10.49 31.38 -0.49
C GLU A 332 9.18 30.70 -0.04
N LEU A 333 8.36 31.41 0.74
CA LEU A 333 7.08 30.92 1.24
C LEU A 333 6.03 30.76 0.14
N THR A 334 5.99 31.69 -0.85
CA THR A 334 5.01 31.65 -1.94
C THR A 334 5.25 30.50 -2.92
N ASP A 335 6.50 30.10 -3.09
CA ASP A 335 6.86 29.06 -4.05
C ASP A 335 6.82 27.62 -3.45
N LEU A 336 6.93 27.48 -2.13
CA LEU A 336 7.07 26.19 -1.47
C LEU A 336 5.83 25.75 -0.68
N LEU A 337 5.03 26.71 -0.18
CA LEU A 337 3.87 26.38 0.63
C LEU A 337 2.62 26.11 -0.22
N TRP A 338 1.88 25.10 0.19
CA TRP A 338 0.57 24.85 -0.37
C TRP A 338 -0.36 26.05 -0.09
N SER A 339 -0.81 26.70 -1.14
CA SER A 339 -1.68 27.86 -1.11
C SER A 339 -2.63 27.85 -2.30
N PRO A 340 -3.75 28.59 -2.29
CA PRO A 340 -4.59 28.76 -3.47
C PRO A 340 -3.83 29.30 -4.69
N ALA A 341 -2.84 30.15 -4.48
CA ALA A 341 -1.98 30.66 -5.54
C ALA A 341 -1.06 29.57 -6.10
N PHE A 342 -0.49 28.72 -5.24
CA PHE A 342 0.27 27.53 -5.68
C PHE A 342 -0.57 26.61 -6.56
N TYR A 343 -1.83 26.35 -6.16
CA TYR A 343 -2.73 25.51 -6.95
C TYR A 343 -3.04 26.10 -8.32
N GLN A 344 -3.22 27.43 -8.42
CA GLN A 344 -3.42 28.12 -9.70
C GLN A 344 -2.18 28.05 -10.60
N ASN A 345 -0.98 28.07 -10.03
CA ASN A 345 0.29 28.02 -10.75
C ASN A 345 0.77 26.59 -11.02
N ALA A 346 0.11 25.56 -10.48
CA ALA A 346 0.53 24.15 -10.59
C ALA A 346 0.34 23.55 -12.00
N GLY A 347 -0.10 24.32 -12.99
CA GLY A 347 -0.20 23.91 -14.39
C GLY A 347 -1.40 23.01 -14.71
N PHE A 348 -2.45 23.07 -13.89
CA PHE A 348 -3.73 22.42 -14.21
C PHE A 348 -4.43 23.14 -15.35
N THR A 349 -4.92 22.38 -16.33
CA THR A 349 -5.68 22.93 -17.46
C THR A 349 -7.17 23.04 -17.18
N LYS A 350 -7.65 22.35 -16.13
CA LYS A 350 -9.07 22.32 -15.73
C LYS A 350 -9.25 22.25 -14.23
N SER A 351 -10.44 22.61 -13.75
CA SER A 351 -10.81 22.41 -12.34
C SER A 351 -11.09 20.95 -12.04
N TRP A 352 -10.45 20.43 -10.98
CA TRP A 352 -10.64 19.07 -10.47
C TRP A 352 -11.64 18.97 -9.32
N VAL A 353 -12.24 20.09 -8.91
CA VAL A 353 -13.24 20.15 -7.83
C VAL A 353 -14.41 19.17 -8.06
N PRO A 354 -14.99 19.04 -9.29
CA PRO A 354 -16.06 18.06 -9.53
C PRO A 354 -15.60 16.61 -9.29
N ALA A 355 -14.35 16.29 -9.62
CA ALA A 355 -13.80 14.95 -9.40
C ALA A 355 -13.65 14.64 -7.91
N TYR A 356 -13.26 15.62 -7.08
CA TYR A 356 -13.18 15.44 -5.62
C TYR A 356 -14.57 15.24 -5.01
N TRP A 357 -15.59 15.99 -5.45
CA TRP A 357 -16.96 15.76 -5.05
C TRP A 357 -17.46 14.39 -5.45
N PHE A 358 -17.15 13.96 -6.67
CA PHE A 358 -17.47 12.60 -7.14
C PHE A 358 -16.85 11.53 -6.25
N LEU A 359 -15.56 11.65 -5.90
CA LEU A 359 -14.90 10.70 -4.97
C LEU A 359 -15.53 10.72 -3.59
N GLY A 360 -15.91 11.90 -3.08
CA GLY A 360 -16.62 12.02 -1.81
C GLY A 360 -17.97 11.30 -1.84
N LEU A 361 -18.78 11.53 -2.87
CA LEU A 361 -20.06 10.84 -3.07
C LEU A 361 -19.88 9.33 -3.28
N TRP A 362 -18.87 8.92 -4.04
CA TRP A 362 -18.50 7.52 -4.22
C TRP A 362 -18.18 6.85 -2.89
N THR A 363 -17.37 7.49 -2.06
CA THR A 363 -17.03 6.99 -0.71
C THR A 363 -18.28 6.85 0.16
N LEU A 364 -19.16 7.85 0.19
CA LEU A 364 -20.41 7.81 0.96
C LEU A 364 -21.34 6.69 0.46
N LEU A 365 -21.45 6.50 -0.84
CA LEU A 365 -22.22 5.38 -1.44
C LEU A 365 -21.66 4.04 -0.96
N LEU A 366 -20.35 3.86 -1.02
CA LEU A 366 -19.70 2.62 -0.60
C LEU A 366 -19.88 2.36 0.90
N MET A 367 -19.77 3.38 1.74
CA MET A 367 -20.04 3.27 3.17
C MET A 367 -21.50 2.88 3.42
N GLY A 368 -22.44 3.44 2.66
CA GLY A 368 -23.86 3.06 2.73
C GLY A 368 -24.09 1.59 2.35
N VAL A 369 -23.44 1.13 1.28
CA VAL A 369 -23.49 -0.30 0.87
C VAL A 369 -22.92 -1.19 1.96
N LEU A 370 -21.75 -0.88 2.52
CA LEU A 370 -21.14 -1.66 3.60
C LEU A 370 -21.96 -1.66 4.87
N ALA A 371 -22.64 -0.55 5.21
CA ALA A 371 -23.54 -0.48 6.36
C ALA A 371 -24.74 -1.40 6.18
N VAL A 372 -25.37 -1.43 4.99
CA VAL A 372 -26.52 -2.29 4.69
C VAL A 372 -26.13 -3.78 4.74
N PHE A 373 -24.97 -4.14 4.20
CA PHE A 373 -24.49 -5.53 4.25
C PHE A 373 -23.97 -5.93 5.64
N GLY A 374 -23.43 -4.99 6.41
CA GLY A 374 -22.88 -5.26 7.75
C GLY A 374 -23.91 -5.33 8.88
N THR A 375 -25.17 -4.99 8.62
CA THR A 375 -26.28 -5.08 9.61
C THR A 375 -27.08 -6.37 9.49
N ARG A 376 -26.70 -7.27 8.60
CA ARG A 376 -27.29 -8.60 8.48
C ARG A 376 -26.50 -9.59 9.32
#